data_77427386b4a3a1fc6402cf712ff16bf9
#
_entry.id   77427386b4a3a1fc6402cf712ff16bf9
#
_cell.length_a   1.000
_cell.length_b   1.000
_cell.length_c   1.000
_cell.angle_alpha   90.00
_cell.angle_beta   90.00
_cell.angle_gamma   90.00
#
_symmetry.space_group_name_H-M   'P 1'
#
loop_
_entity.id
_entity.type
_entity.pdbx_description
1 polymer ?
#
loop_
_entity_poly.entity_id
_entity_poly.type
_entity_poly.pdbx_seq_one_letter_code
_entity_poly.pdbx_strand_id
1 'polypeptide(L)'
;MAQAAAASVPVEEYNYDIVRKFAVMALVWAVLGMGAGVYIASELAWPFLNFDNPYISFGRLRPVHTTLVIFGFGGSVLFATSYYVVQRTSQARLYGARLAEFTFWGWQLAVGLGAIGYMLGHTQAREYAEFEWPLDLLIAVVWVCYFWIYVMTLRRRSQPHIYVANWFYLAFILATAMLHIFNNLAMPIGLTSVKSYSLFSGVQDAMAQWWYGHNAVGFFLTAAFLGMMYYFVPKQAGRPVYSYRLSIIHFWALIFLYIWVGGHHLHWTALPDWVSTLAATFSILLLLPSWGGMINGVMTLSGAWEKLRSDPVMLFLITSLSFYGMSTFEGPLMSLKSVNALSHYTDWTIGHVHSGALGWVALVSFGSFYHLVPRLVDAKLYSERLVYVHFFLATIGIVLYITAMWVAGIGQGLMLRGFDEYGNLAYTFIESVSFLHTPYVWRAIGGAIFLLGVLVMVYNFAMTWLTARRESAVLQAKLAAKMART
;
A
#
# COMPACT_ATOMS: atom_id res chain seq x y z
N MET A 1 21.12 37.81 35.11
CA MET A 1 21.76 37.11 33.98
C MET A 1 20.74 37.03 32.86
N ALA A 2 20.95 37.81 31.80
CA ALA A 2 20.04 37.95 30.69
C ALA A 2 20.05 36.64 29.86
N GLN A 3 18.89 36.01 29.72
CA GLN A 3 18.67 34.95 28.72
C GLN A 3 18.80 35.61 27.34
N ALA A 4 19.89 35.28 26.65
CA ALA A 4 20.05 35.63 25.23
C ALA A 4 18.91 34.98 24.48
N ALA A 5 18.00 35.75 23.90
CA ALA A 5 16.99 35.28 22.96
C ALA A 5 17.72 34.62 21.79
N ALA A 6 17.61 33.30 21.71
CA ALA A 6 18.09 32.55 20.55
C ALA A 6 17.37 33.13 19.33
N ALA A 7 18.12 33.77 18.43
CA ALA A 7 17.62 34.26 17.16
C ALA A 7 16.95 33.07 16.45
N SER A 8 15.66 33.18 16.20
CA SER A 8 14.92 32.17 15.42
C SER A 8 15.52 32.11 14.03
N VAL A 9 16.27 31.03 13.76
CA VAL A 9 16.70 30.73 12.40
C VAL A 9 15.44 30.72 11.53
N PRO A 10 15.40 31.44 10.39
CA PRO A 10 14.24 31.42 9.53
C PRO A 10 13.94 29.95 9.16
N VAL A 11 12.77 29.48 9.53
CA VAL A 11 12.34 28.13 9.16
C VAL A 11 12.21 28.12 7.65
N GLU A 12 13.14 27.48 6.96
CA GLU A 12 13.06 27.28 5.51
C GLU A 12 11.69 26.69 5.19
N GLU A 13 10.94 27.30 4.29
CA GLU A 13 9.60 26.87 3.94
C GLU A 13 9.63 25.43 3.39
N TYR A 14 8.81 24.55 3.95
CA TYR A 14 8.75 23.13 3.54
C TYR A 14 8.37 23.00 2.06
N ASN A 15 8.97 22.04 1.36
CA ASN A 15 8.61 21.74 -0.02
C ASN A 15 7.32 20.91 -0.07
N TYR A 16 6.17 21.58 -0.07
CA TYR A 16 4.87 20.92 -0.21
C TYR A 16 4.43 20.74 -1.65
N ASP A 17 5.09 21.35 -2.63
CA ASP A 17 4.69 21.22 -4.04
C ASP A 17 4.86 19.79 -4.53
N ILE A 18 5.99 19.16 -4.22
CA ILE A 18 6.22 17.76 -4.56
C ILE A 18 5.25 16.82 -3.83
N VAL A 19 4.89 17.14 -2.58
CA VAL A 19 3.90 16.39 -1.80
C VAL A 19 2.53 16.47 -2.46
N ARG A 20 2.10 17.66 -2.92
CA ARG A 20 0.84 17.86 -3.65
C ARG A 20 0.81 17.05 -4.95
N LYS A 21 1.89 17.06 -5.72
CA LYS A 21 2.00 16.30 -6.98
C LYS A 21 1.78 14.80 -6.75
N PHE A 22 2.49 14.21 -5.79
CA PHE A 22 2.30 12.80 -5.44
C PHE A 22 0.92 12.53 -4.88
N ALA A 23 0.35 13.43 -4.06
CA ALA A 23 -1.02 13.26 -3.55
C ALA A 23 -2.07 13.26 -4.66
N VAL A 24 -1.94 14.12 -5.67
CA VAL A 24 -2.85 14.13 -6.83
C VAL A 24 -2.71 12.84 -7.62
N MET A 25 -1.49 12.40 -7.91
CA MET A 25 -1.28 11.16 -8.67
C MET A 25 -1.73 9.92 -7.90
N ALA A 26 -1.62 9.92 -6.58
CA ALA A 26 -2.20 8.85 -5.75
C ALA A 26 -3.72 8.72 -5.97
N LEU A 27 -4.45 9.84 -6.05
CA LEU A 27 -5.89 9.81 -6.35
C LEU A 27 -6.19 9.31 -7.75
N VAL A 28 -5.40 9.71 -8.74
CA VAL A 28 -5.55 9.23 -10.13
C VAL A 28 -5.35 7.72 -10.20
N TRP A 29 -4.26 7.22 -9.60
CA TRP A 29 -3.98 5.79 -9.59
C TRP A 29 -4.96 4.99 -8.73
N ALA A 30 -5.50 5.57 -7.65
CA ALA A 30 -6.57 4.93 -6.87
C ALA A 30 -7.79 4.63 -7.75
N VAL A 31 -8.26 5.63 -8.51
CA VAL A 31 -9.42 5.45 -9.39
C VAL A 31 -9.14 4.46 -10.51
N LEU A 32 -8.01 4.62 -11.21
CA LEU A 32 -7.65 3.74 -12.33
C LEU A 32 -7.36 2.31 -11.87
N GLY A 33 -6.58 2.15 -10.81
CA GLY A 33 -6.18 0.84 -10.32
C GLY A 33 -7.33 0.06 -9.69
N MET A 34 -8.15 0.70 -8.86
CA MET A 34 -9.33 0.06 -8.26
C MET A 34 -10.43 -0.14 -9.31
N GLY A 35 -10.55 0.76 -10.29
CA GLY A 35 -11.44 0.59 -11.45
C GLY A 35 -11.06 -0.66 -12.27
N ALA A 36 -9.78 -0.84 -12.57
CA ALA A 36 -9.29 -2.05 -13.21
C ALA A 36 -9.60 -3.31 -12.37
N GLY A 37 -9.46 -3.21 -11.03
CA GLY A 37 -9.80 -4.30 -10.12
C GLY A 37 -11.28 -4.70 -10.15
N VAL A 38 -12.18 -3.71 -10.17
CA VAL A 38 -13.62 -3.95 -10.31
C VAL A 38 -13.92 -4.59 -11.67
N TYR A 39 -13.27 -4.12 -12.72
CA TYR A 39 -13.48 -4.65 -14.07
C TYR A 39 -13.07 -6.11 -14.17
N ILE A 40 -11.85 -6.48 -13.72
CA ILE A 40 -11.41 -7.89 -13.75
C ILE A 40 -12.22 -8.79 -12.79
N ALA A 41 -12.72 -8.26 -11.67
CA ALA A 41 -13.65 -9.00 -10.82
C ALA A 41 -14.98 -9.26 -11.53
N SER A 42 -15.43 -8.30 -12.35
CA SER A 42 -16.64 -8.43 -13.17
C SER A 42 -16.46 -9.45 -14.32
N GLU A 43 -15.28 -9.53 -14.94
CA GLU A 43 -14.96 -10.55 -15.95
C GLU A 43 -15.06 -11.97 -15.38
N LEU A 44 -14.68 -12.19 -14.12
CA LEU A 44 -14.80 -13.50 -13.47
C LEU A 44 -16.25 -13.88 -13.20
N ALA A 45 -17.12 -12.91 -12.88
CA ALA A 45 -18.55 -13.13 -12.67
C ALA A 45 -19.31 -13.23 -14.01
N TRP A 46 -18.92 -12.43 -14.99
CA TRP A 46 -19.57 -12.30 -16.30
C TRP A 46 -18.53 -12.34 -17.42
N PRO A 47 -18.12 -13.54 -17.89
CA PRO A 47 -17.03 -13.70 -18.85
C PRO A 47 -17.22 -12.99 -20.20
N PHE A 48 -18.47 -12.67 -20.59
CA PHE A 48 -18.74 -11.91 -21.82
C PHE A 48 -18.17 -10.48 -21.80
N LEU A 49 -17.82 -9.95 -20.61
CA LEU A 49 -17.16 -8.65 -20.46
C LEU A 49 -15.69 -8.65 -20.96
N ASN A 50 -15.14 -9.81 -21.29
CA ASN A 50 -13.84 -9.91 -21.95
C ASN A 50 -13.86 -9.38 -23.40
N PHE A 51 -15.05 -9.33 -24.03
CA PHE A 51 -15.25 -8.85 -25.40
C PHE A 51 -14.33 -9.52 -26.44
N ASP A 52 -13.80 -10.70 -26.16
CA ASP A 52 -12.79 -11.39 -26.99
C ASP A 52 -11.58 -10.51 -27.37
N ASN A 53 -11.28 -9.52 -26.52
CA ASN A 53 -10.20 -8.56 -26.73
C ASN A 53 -8.97 -8.94 -25.90
N PRO A 54 -7.86 -9.37 -26.54
CA PRO A 54 -6.67 -9.84 -25.85
C PRO A 54 -6.00 -8.77 -24.98
N TYR A 55 -6.18 -7.47 -25.25
CA TYR A 55 -5.52 -6.38 -24.52
C TYR A 55 -6.17 -6.10 -23.15
N ILE A 56 -7.43 -6.44 -22.98
CA ILE A 56 -8.20 -6.18 -21.76
C ILE A 56 -8.65 -7.45 -21.06
N SER A 57 -8.14 -8.61 -21.48
CA SER A 57 -8.44 -9.88 -20.82
C SER A 57 -7.95 -9.90 -19.36
N PHE A 58 -8.57 -10.70 -18.51
CA PHE A 58 -8.21 -10.85 -17.10
C PHE A 58 -6.71 -11.05 -16.90
N GLY A 59 -6.06 -11.92 -17.69
CA GLY A 59 -4.63 -12.19 -17.57
C GLY A 59 -3.74 -10.98 -17.87
N ARG A 60 -4.18 -10.05 -18.72
CA ARG A 60 -3.48 -8.78 -19.02
C ARG A 60 -3.77 -7.72 -17.99
N LEU A 61 -5.00 -7.60 -17.54
CA LEU A 61 -5.41 -6.55 -16.61
C LEU A 61 -5.10 -6.87 -15.15
N ARG A 62 -4.90 -8.14 -14.79
CA ARG A 62 -4.51 -8.49 -13.42
C ARG A 62 -3.21 -7.81 -12.98
N PRO A 63 -2.07 -7.92 -13.71
CA PRO A 63 -0.85 -7.19 -13.36
C PRO A 63 -0.99 -5.67 -13.49
N VAL A 64 -1.83 -5.16 -14.42
CA VAL A 64 -2.17 -3.73 -14.49
C VAL A 64 -2.81 -3.29 -13.18
N HIS A 65 -3.89 -3.98 -12.74
CA HIS A 65 -4.54 -3.69 -11.47
C HIS A 65 -3.55 -3.68 -10.32
N THR A 66 -2.76 -4.73 -10.17
CA THR A 66 -1.81 -4.89 -9.07
C THR A 66 -0.78 -3.76 -9.05
N THR A 67 -0.19 -3.45 -10.20
CA THR A 67 0.79 -2.37 -10.33
C THR A 67 0.19 -0.99 -10.02
N LEU A 68 -1.02 -0.71 -10.53
CA LEU A 68 -1.66 0.59 -10.31
C LEU A 68 -2.08 0.79 -8.85
N VAL A 69 -2.54 -0.26 -8.15
CA VAL A 69 -2.93 -0.10 -6.74
C VAL A 69 -1.74 -0.14 -5.79
N ILE A 70 -0.74 -1.00 -6.00
CA ILE A 70 0.42 -1.11 -5.11
C ILE A 70 1.40 0.04 -5.38
N PHE A 71 1.90 0.15 -6.60
CA PHE A 71 2.97 1.09 -6.93
C PHE A 71 2.42 2.45 -7.37
N GLY A 72 1.34 2.48 -8.16
CA GLY A 72 0.69 3.72 -8.55
C GLY A 72 0.10 4.44 -7.33
N PHE A 73 -0.96 3.90 -6.75
CA PHE A 73 -1.64 4.47 -5.58
C PHE A 73 -0.76 4.40 -4.33
N GLY A 74 -0.44 3.21 -3.85
CA GLY A 74 0.32 3.01 -2.61
C GLY A 74 1.69 3.68 -2.66
N GLY A 75 2.44 3.53 -3.76
CA GLY A 75 3.73 4.18 -3.94
C GLY A 75 3.63 5.71 -3.91
N SER A 76 2.67 6.30 -4.62
CA SER A 76 2.46 7.75 -4.59
C SER A 76 2.02 8.26 -3.22
N VAL A 77 1.19 7.50 -2.48
CA VAL A 77 0.87 7.78 -1.07
C VAL A 77 2.13 7.79 -0.22
N LEU A 78 3.00 6.80 -0.39
CA LEU A 78 4.23 6.68 0.40
C LEU A 78 5.24 7.79 0.08
N PHE A 79 5.42 8.17 -1.18
CA PHE A 79 6.23 9.34 -1.53
C PHE A 79 5.66 10.62 -0.92
N ALA A 80 4.36 10.87 -1.05
CA ALA A 80 3.70 12.05 -0.49
C ALA A 80 3.88 12.13 1.02
N THR A 81 3.54 11.05 1.72
CA THR A 81 3.54 11.03 3.18
C THR A 81 4.93 10.99 3.78
N SER A 82 5.87 10.23 3.20
CA SER A 82 7.25 10.18 3.69
C SER A 82 7.97 11.54 3.50
N TYR A 83 7.80 12.20 2.34
CA TYR A 83 8.35 13.54 2.12
C TYR A 83 7.71 14.59 3.04
N TYR A 84 6.43 14.45 3.33
CA TYR A 84 5.78 15.33 4.31
C TYR A 84 6.29 15.07 5.72
N VAL A 85 6.30 13.80 6.16
CA VAL A 85 6.66 13.41 7.54
C VAL A 85 8.11 13.71 7.84
N VAL A 86 9.05 13.39 6.93
CA VAL A 86 10.47 13.64 7.17
C VAL A 86 10.78 15.13 7.34
N GLN A 87 10.16 16.01 6.55
CA GLN A 87 10.31 17.46 6.73
C GLN A 87 9.80 17.95 8.08
N ARG A 88 8.59 17.49 8.46
CA ARG A 88 7.92 17.92 9.70
C ARG A 88 8.63 17.42 10.96
N THR A 89 9.07 16.15 10.95
CA THR A 89 9.73 15.54 12.10
C THR A 89 11.20 15.94 12.24
N SER A 90 11.85 16.27 11.14
CA SER A 90 13.21 16.78 11.09
C SER A 90 13.29 18.31 11.28
N GLN A 91 12.18 19.02 11.11
CA GLN A 91 12.13 20.48 11.02
C GLN A 91 13.16 21.00 10.00
N ALA A 92 13.20 20.38 8.84
CA ALA A 92 14.11 20.70 7.75
C ALA A 92 13.38 20.61 6.42
N ARG A 93 13.70 21.51 5.48
CA ARG A 93 13.19 21.44 4.11
C ARG A 93 13.71 20.18 3.40
N LEU A 94 12.88 19.60 2.53
CA LEU A 94 13.25 18.44 1.71
C LEU A 94 14.50 18.74 0.87
N TYR A 95 15.47 17.83 0.95
CA TYR A 95 16.71 17.94 0.18
C TYR A 95 16.47 17.78 -1.32
N GLY A 96 17.15 18.58 -2.15
CA GLY A 96 17.25 18.33 -3.59
C GLY A 96 15.94 18.46 -4.36
N ALA A 97 15.33 19.64 -4.41
CA ALA A 97 14.05 19.88 -5.07
C ALA A 97 14.01 19.33 -6.52
N ARG A 98 15.07 19.54 -7.33
CA ARG A 98 15.15 18.97 -8.70
C ARG A 98 15.20 17.45 -8.70
N LEU A 99 15.89 16.86 -7.74
CA LEU A 99 15.96 15.41 -7.60
C LEU A 99 14.60 14.83 -7.18
N ALA A 100 13.86 15.53 -6.32
CA ALA A 100 12.50 15.16 -5.95
C ALA A 100 11.54 15.21 -7.15
N GLU A 101 11.68 16.22 -8.03
CA GLU A 101 10.95 16.26 -9.30
C GLU A 101 11.29 15.07 -10.22
N PHE A 102 12.57 14.70 -10.30
CA PHE A 102 12.98 13.50 -11.04
C PHE A 102 12.34 12.23 -10.47
N THR A 103 12.32 12.05 -9.12
CA THR A 103 11.66 10.89 -8.52
C THR A 103 10.16 10.86 -8.82
N PHE A 104 9.51 12.01 -8.89
CA PHE A 104 8.10 12.09 -9.26
C PHE A 104 7.87 11.60 -10.69
N TRP A 105 8.50 12.23 -11.67
CA TRP A 105 8.27 11.90 -13.08
C TRP A 105 8.74 10.49 -13.43
N GLY A 106 9.92 10.08 -12.92
CA GLY A 106 10.44 8.73 -13.14
C GLY A 106 9.52 7.65 -12.59
N TRP A 107 8.94 7.87 -11.40
CA TRP A 107 7.98 6.94 -10.81
C TRP A 107 6.68 6.85 -11.61
N GLN A 108 6.08 8.00 -11.97
CA GLN A 108 4.83 8.01 -12.75
C GLN A 108 5.04 7.39 -14.14
N LEU A 109 6.18 7.66 -14.77
CA LEU A 109 6.55 7.09 -16.06
C LEU A 109 6.69 5.56 -15.98
N ALA A 110 7.40 5.04 -14.96
CA ALA A 110 7.58 3.60 -14.77
C ALA A 110 6.23 2.89 -14.59
N VAL A 111 5.36 3.41 -13.72
CA VAL A 111 4.02 2.85 -13.48
C VAL A 111 3.15 2.89 -14.74
N GLY A 112 3.11 4.03 -15.44
CA GLY A 112 2.29 4.20 -16.64
C GLY A 112 2.75 3.32 -17.80
N LEU A 113 4.04 3.32 -18.11
CA LEU A 113 4.61 2.49 -19.18
C LEU A 113 4.50 1.00 -18.84
N GLY A 114 4.66 0.61 -17.57
CA GLY A 114 4.46 -0.76 -17.15
C GLY A 114 3.04 -1.24 -17.39
N ALA A 115 2.04 -0.46 -16.98
CA ALA A 115 0.62 -0.78 -17.22
C ALA A 115 0.31 -0.96 -18.71
N ILE A 116 0.79 -0.04 -19.58
CA ILE A 116 0.65 -0.16 -21.02
C ILE A 116 1.38 -1.41 -21.54
N GLY A 117 2.61 -1.65 -21.06
CA GLY A 117 3.41 -2.82 -21.44
C GLY A 117 2.68 -4.13 -21.18
N TYR A 118 2.04 -4.27 -20.02
CA TYR A 118 1.28 -5.50 -19.67
C TYR A 118 0.10 -5.72 -20.62
N MET A 119 -0.66 -4.68 -20.93
CA MET A 119 -1.74 -4.79 -21.92
C MET A 119 -1.22 -5.24 -23.28
N LEU A 120 -0.02 -4.79 -23.68
CA LEU A 120 0.63 -5.18 -24.92
C LEU A 120 1.36 -6.54 -24.86
N GLY A 121 1.48 -7.13 -23.67
CA GLY A 121 2.13 -8.43 -23.47
C GLY A 121 3.61 -8.40 -23.09
N HIS A 122 4.12 -7.23 -22.80
CA HIS A 122 5.47 -7.06 -22.25
C HIS A 122 5.42 -7.23 -20.72
N THR A 123 5.62 -8.45 -20.26
CA THR A 123 5.52 -8.82 -18.85
C THR A 123 6.41 -10.02 -18.53
N GLN A 124 6.82 -10.14 -17.26
CA GLN A 124 7.53 -11.28 -16.71
C GLN A 124 6.59 -12.10 -15.81
N ALA A 125 7.02 -13.32 -15.43
CA ALA A 125 6.28 -14.20 -14.53
C ALA A 125 6.55 -13.93 -13.04
N ARG A 126 7.10 -12.78 -12.67
CA ARG A 126 7.41 -12.41 -11.28
C ARG A 126 6.30 -11.57 -10.70
N GLU A 127 5.61 -12.12 -9.71
CA GLU A 127 4.49 -11.43 -9.06
C GLU A 127 4.97 -10.18 -8.30
N TYR A 128 4.29 -9.06 -8.49
CA TYR A 128 4.65 -7.71 -8.03
C TYR A 128 5.96 -7.16 -8.65
N ALA A 129 6.50 -7.81 -9.67
CA ALA A 129 7.71 -7.43 -10.37
C ALA A 129 7.64 -7.82 -11.85
N GLU A 130 6.48 -7.63 -12.45
CA GLU A 130 6.20 -8.01 -13.84
C GLU A 130 6.82 -7.05 -14.87
N PHE A 131 7.50 -5.98 -14.44
CA PHE A 131 8.20 -5.06 -15.34
C PHE A 131 9.33 -5.75 -16.11
N GLU A 132 9.61 -5.23 -17.30
CA GLU A 132 10.76 -5.64 -18.08
C GLU A 132 11.98 -4.82 -17.69
N TRP A 133 13.19 -5.34 -17.92
CA TRP A 133 14.47 -4.81 -17.44
C TRP A 133 14.70 -3.30 -17.63
N PRO A 134 14.24 -2.63 -18.73
CA PRO A 134 14.45 -1.18 -18.84
C PRO A 134 13.70 -0.38 -17.78
N LEU A 135 12.49 -0.81 -17.44
CA LEU A 135 11.71 -0.18 -16.37
C LEU A 135 12.25 -0.53 -14.98
N ASP A 136 12.76 -1.75 -14.80
CA ASP A 136 13.43 -2.14 -13.55
C ASP A 136 14.65 -1.28 -13.27
N LEU A 137 15.45 -0.95 -14.29
CA LEU A 137 16.58 -0.02 -14.16
C LEU A 137 16.11 1.40 -13.82
N LEU A 138 15.06 1.90 -14.47
CA LEU A 138 14.48 3.20 -14.14
C LEU A 138 14.02 3.26 -12.69
N ILE A 139 13.30 2.22 -12.22
CA ILE A 139 12.84 2.11 -10.84
C ILE A 139 14.04 2.09 -9.88
N ALA A 140 15.09 1.33 -10.17
CA ALA A 140 16.29 1.30 -9.33
C ALA A 140 16.92 2.69 -9.19
N VAL A 141 17.05 3.45 -10.29
CA VAL A 141 17.59 4.82 -10.27
C VAL A 141 16.69 5.76 -9.47
N VAL A 142 15.38 5.73 -9.70
CA VAL A 142 14.40 6.52 -8.93
C VAL A 142 14.53 6.22 -7.44
N TRP A 143 14.69 4.94 -7.08
CA TRP A 143 14.76 4.50 -5.70
C TRP A 143 16.04 4.93 -4.99
N VAL A 144 17.18 4.88 -5.68
CA VAL A 144 18.44 5.44 -5.17
C VAL A 144 18.34 6.95 -4.93
N CYS A 145 17.70 7.67 -5.85
CA CYS A 145 17.43 9.10 -5.68
C CYS A 145 16.51 9.38 -4.49
N TYR A 146 15.47 8.57 -4.31
CA TYR A 146 14.57 8.65 -3.16
C TYR A 146 15.30 8.43 -1.84
N PHE A 147 16.12 7.37 -1.76
CA PHE A 147 16.96 7.10 -0.60
C PHE A 147 17.88 8.28 -0.27
N TRP A 148 18.54 8.83 -1.27
CA TRP A 148 19.45 9.97 -1.10
C TRP A 148 18.73 11.21 -0.56
N ILE A 149 17.59 11.57 -1.16
CA ILE A 149 16.75 12.69 -0.69
C ILE A 149 16.38 12.51 0.77
N TYR A 150 15.91 11.31 1.12
CA TYR A 150 15.43 10.99 2.46
C TYR A 150 16.53 11.10 3.50
N VAL A 151 17.67 10.45 3.27
CA VAL A 151 18.84 10.47 4.16
C VAL A 151 19.42 11.88 4.30
N MET A 152 19.55 12.62 3.20
CA MET A 152 20.08 13.98 3.25
C MET A 152 19.13 14.97 3.96
N THR A 153 17.82 14.74 3.89
CA THR A 153 16.85 15.50 4.69
C THR A 153 17.01 15.18 6.18
N LEU A 154 17.13 13.90 6.55
CA LEU A 154 17.41 13.48 7.93
C LEU A 154 18.74 14.04 8.46
N ARG A 155 19.79 14.11 7.63
CA ARG A 155 21.09 14.71 8.04
C ARG A 155 20.99 16.21 8.35
N ARG A 156 20.06 16.91 7.69
CA ARG A 156 19.81 18.36 7.91
C ARG A 156 18.84 18.64 9.05
N ARG A 157 18.41 17.60 9.78
CA ARG A 157 17.46 17.79 10.89
C ARG A 157 17.98 18.75 11.95
N SER A 158 17.10 19.60 12.45
CA SER A 158 17.35 20.45 13.61
C SER A 158 16.94 19.76 14.92
N GLN A 159 16.28 18.61 14.84
CA GLN A 159 15.87 17.81 16.00
C GLN A 159 16.98 16.82 16.38
N PRO A 160 17.26 16.62 17.69
CA PRO A 160 18.34 15.74 18.15
C PRO A 160 18.04 14.25 17.83
N HIS A 161 16.77 13.86 17.85
CA HIS A 161 16.35 12.48 17.69
C HIS A 161 15.62 12.26 16.36
N ILE A 162 15.79 11.06 15.78
CA ILE A 162 15.00 10.60 14.63
C ILE A 162 13.76 9.92 15.19
N TYR A 163 12.59 10.45 14.88
CA TYR A 163 11.31 9.89 15.32
C TYR A 163 11.02 8.54 14.66
N VAL A 164 10.38 7.62 15.39
CA VAL A 164 10.16 6.23 14.97
C VAL A 164 9.47 6.08 13.59
N ALA A 165 8.61 6.99 13.21
CA ALA A 165 8.02 6.99 11.85
C ALA A 165 9.08 7.01 10.75
N ASN A 166 10.16 7.78 10.95
CA ASN A 166 11.27 7.83 9.98
C ASN A 166 12.10 6.55 9.97
N TRP A 167 12.15 5.79 11.06
CA TRP A 167 12.81 4.49 11.06
C TRP A 167 12.08 3.51 10.13
N PHE A 168 10.76 3.47 10.22
CA PHE A 168 9.92 2.64 9.36
C PHE A 168 10.03 3.04 7.89
N TYR A 169 9.99 4.34 7.58
CA TYR A 169 10.20 4.80 6.20
C TYR A 169 11.59 4.49 5.67
N LEU A 170 12.64 4.66 6.49
CA LEU A 170 14.00 4.37 6.06
C LEU A 170 14.21 2.85 5.83
N ALA A 171 13.66 2.01 6.72
CA ALA A 171 13.69 0.55 6.54
C ALA A 171 12.97 0.12 5.27
N PHE A 172 11.78 0.70 5.00
CA PHE A 172 11.06 0.50 3.76
C PHE A 172 11.90 0.88 2.52
N ILE A 173 12.47 2.07 2.50
CA ILE A 173 13.23 2.57 1.35
C ILE A 173 14.44 1.67 1.08
N LEU A 174 15.20 1.31 2.12
CA LEU A 174 16.37 0.44 2.02
C LEU A 174 16.01 -0.98 1.58
N ALA A 175 15.06 -1.60 2.28
CA ALA A 175 14.68 -2.98 1.99
C ALA A 175 14.10 -3.12 0.59
N THR A 176 13.22 -2.21 0.16
CA THR A 176 12.63 -2.26 -1.18
C THR A 176 13.69 -2.11 -2.29
N ALA A 177 14.71 -1.26 -2.09
CA ALA A 177 15.82 -1.17 -3.04
C ALA A 177 16.54 -2.51 -3.20
N MET A 178 16.90 -3.14 -2.08
CA MET A 178 17.60 -4.43 -2.08
C MET A 178 16.74 -5.53 -2.70
N LEU A 179 15.48 -5.60 -2.31
CA LEU A 179 14.52 -6.57 -2.82
C LEU A 179 14.33 -6.45 -4.33
N HIS A 180 14.11 -5.23 -4.82
CA HIS A 180 13.91 -4.96 -6.25
C HIS A 180 15.15 -5.34 -7.07
N ILE A 181 16.34 -4.88 -6.66
CA ILE A 181 17.59 -5.17 -7.38
C ILE A 181 17.82 -6.68 -7.42
N PHE A 182 17.74 -7.37 -6.27
CA PHE A 182 18.02 -8.80 -6.21
C PHE A 182 17.02 -9.63 -7.02
N ASN A 183 15.73 -9.35 -6.88
CA ASN A 183 14.68 -10.10 -7.58
C ASN A 183 14.75 -9.93 -9.10
N ASN A 184 15.12 -8.74 -9.58
CA ASN A 184 15.11 -8.40 -11.01
C ASN A 184 16.49 -8.57 -11.67
N LEU A 185 17.42 -9.31 -11.05
CA LEU A 185 18.66 -9.73 -11.72
C LEU A 185 18.32 -10.61 -12.91
N ALA A 186 18.59 -10.10 -14.11
CA ALA A 186 18.20 -10.73 -15.36
C ALA A 186 19.24 -10.46 -16.46
N MET A 187 19.26 -11.35 -17.45
CA MET A 187 20.06 -11.18 -18.66
C MET A 187 19.14 -10.73 -19.80
N PRO A 188 19.32 -9.52 -20.33
CA PRO A 188 18.62 -9.09 -21.54
C PRO A 188 18.92 -10.01 -22.72
N ILE A 189 17.92 -10.32 -23.55
CA ILE A 189 18.13 -11.09 -24.78
C ILE A 189 19.00 -10.30 -25.75
N GLY A 190 18.91 -8.98 -25.70
CA GLY A 190 19.72 -8.04 -26.46
C GLY A 190 19.41 -6.60 -26.05
N LEU A 191 20.30 -5.66 -26.35
CA LEU A 191 20.15 -4.25 -25.95
C LEU A 191 18.96 -3.55 -26.64
N THR A 192 18.48 -4.09 -27.76
CA THR A 192 17.32 -3.57 -28.50
C THR A 192 16.01 -4.30 -28.16
N SER A 193 16.07 -5.34 -27.32
CA SER A 193 14.92 -6.10 -26.86
C SER A 193 14.56 -5.67 -25.44
N VAL A 194 13.27 -5.50 -25.18
CA VAL A 194 12.78 -5.29 -23.79
C VAL A 194 12.78 -6.58 -22.98
N LYS A 195 12.85 -7.75 -23.65
CA LYS A 195 12.80 -9.06 -22.99
C LYS A 195 14.11 -9.43 -22.34
N SER A 196 13.99 -10.11 -21.19
CA SER A 196 15.08 -10.69 -20.44
C SER A 196 14.67 -12.04 -19.83
N TYR A 197 15.62 -12.76 -19.28
CA TYR A 197 15.38 -13.96 -18.46
C TYR A 197 16.16 -13.89 -17.17
N SER A 198 15.61 -14.53 -16.11
CA SER A 198 16.18 -14.51 -14.78
C SER A 198 17.59 -15.08 -14.73
N LEU A 199 18.44 -14.54 -13.86
CA LEU A 199 19.73 -15.15 -13.50
C LEU A 199 19.57 -16.42 -12.65
N PHE A 200 18.43 -16.58 -12.01
CA PHE A 200 18.13 -17.74 -11.18
C PHE A 200 17.28 -18.74 -11.96
N SER A 201 17.33 -20.00 -11.55
CA SER A 201 16.56 -21.08 -12.19
C SER A 201 15.96 -22.05 -11.18
N GLY A 202 14.88 -22.72 -11.57
CA GLY A 202 14.21 -23.73 -10.76
C GLY A 202 13.72 -23.19 -9.41
N VAL A 203 13.89 -23.98 -8.35
CA VAL A 203 13.46 -23.61 -7.01
C VAL A 203 14.20 -22.38 -6.44
N GLN A 204 15.42 -22.10 -6.91
CA GLN A 204 16.16 -20.91 -6.52
C GLN A 204 15.52 -19.65 -7.10
N ASP A 205 15.02 -19.70 -8.33
CA ASP A 205 14.25 -18.60 -8.90
C ASP A 205 12.94 -18.37 -8.15
N ALA A 206 12.23 -19.42 -7.80
CA ALA A 206 11.04 -19.36 -6.96
C ALA A 206 11.34 -18.76 -5.57
N MET A 207 12.50 -19.12 -4.97
CA MET A 207 12.90 -18.58 -3.67
C MET A 207 13.28 -17.09 -3.78
N ALA A 208 14.01 -16.67 -4.82
CA ALA A 208 14.31 -15.26 -5.09
C ALA A 208 13.01 -14.46 -5.26
N GLN A 209 12.06 -14.98 -6.05
CA GLN A 209 10.73 -14.41 -6.25
C GLN A 209 9.99 -14.22 -4.92
N TRP A 210 9.94 -15.25 -4.05
CA TRP A 210 9.14 -15.15 -2.84
C TRP A 210 9.88 -14.51 -1.66
N TRP A 211 11.21 -14.48 -1.69
CA TRP A 211 11.93 -13.56 -0.82
C TRP A 211 11.55 -12.10 -1.13
N TYR A 212 11.48 -11.74 -2.42
CA TYR A 212 10.95 -10.46 -2.85
C TYR A 212 9.45 -10.32 -2.55
N GLY A 213 8.62 -11.24 -3.03
CA GLY A 213 7.16 -11.10 -3.00
C GLY A 213 6.60 -10.95 -1.59
N HIS A 214 7.06 -11.76 -0.63
CA HIS A 214 6.64 -11.63 0.75
C HIS A 214 7.22 -10.36 1.40
N ASN A 215 8.49 -10.06 1.17
CA ASN A 215 9.13 -8.88 1.74
C ASN A 215 8.64 -7.57 1.09
N ALA A 216 8.14 -7.58 -0.14
CA ALA A 216 7.43 -6.46 -0.74
C ALA A 216 6.17 -6.12 0.08
N VAL A 217 5.35 -7.11 0.45
CA VAL A 217 4.20 -6.86 1.34
C VAL A 217 4.65 -6.50 2.76
N GLY A 218 5.77 -7.05 3.23
CA GLY A 218 6.34 -6.74 4.56
C GLY A 218 6.92 -5.34 4.69
N PHE A 219 7.70 -4.89 3.71
CA PHE A 219 8.38 -3.60 3.78
C PHE A 219 7.62 -2.49 3.04
N PHE A 220 7.12 -2.74 1.85
CA PHE A 220 6.37 -1.73 1.08
C PHE A 220 4.95 -1.54 1.63
N LEU A 221 4.17 -2.63 1.81
CA LEU A 221 2.77 -2.52 2.25
C LEU A 221 2.57 -2.55 3.77
N THR A 222 3.58 -2.93 4.56
CA THR A 222 3.44 -2.95 6.02
C THR A 222 4.35 -1.93 6.69
N ALA A 223 5.66 -2.06 6.64
CA ALA A 223 6.58 -1.17 7.36
C ALA A 223 6.40 0.30 6.99
N ALA A 224 6.26 0.62 5.70
CA ALA A 224 6.06 1.99 5.23
C ALA A 224 4.76 2.61 5.78
N PHE A 225 3.66 1.86 5.77
CA PHE A 225 2.37 2.32 6.28
C PHE A 225 2.31 2.36 7.82
N LEU A 226 3.15 1.59 8.50
CA LEU A 226 3.39 1.77 9.93
C LEU A 226 4.10 3.10 10.23
N GLY A 227 4.99 3.54 9.35
CA GLY A 227 5.54 4.90 9.41
C GLY A 227 4.44 5.96 9.35
N MET A 228 3.43 5.78 8.48
CA MET A 228 2.23 6.63 8.46
C MET A 228 1.44 6.55 9.76
N MET A 229 1.17 5.36 10.24
CA MET A 229 0.45 5.12 11.50
C MET A 229 1.10 5.88 12.65
N TYR A 230 2.40 5.72 12.85
CA TYR A 230 3.13 6.39 13.94
C TYR A 230 3.16 7.92 13.84
N TYR A 231 2.88 8.48 12.66
CA TYR A 231 2.75 9.94 12.52
C TYR A 231 1.29 10.40 12.58
N PHE A 232 0.41 9.85 11.75
CA PHE A 232 -0.93 10.39 11.55
C PHE A 232 -1.90 10.05 12.70
N VAL A 233 -1.80 8.86 13.31
CA VAL A 233 -2.67 8.49 14.43
C VAL A 233 -2.43 9.41 15.63
N PRO A 234 -1.20 9.60 16.14
CA PRO A 234 -0.94 10.54 17.23
C PRO A 234 -1.32 11.99 16.90
N LYS A 235 -1.08 12.42 15.65
CA LYS A 235 -1.42 13.78 15.20
C LYS A 235 -2.92 14.02 15.17
N GLN A 236 -3.70 13.09 14.64
CA GLN A 236 -5.16 13.20 14.60
C GLN A 236 -5.77 13.04 16.00
N ALA A 237 -5.24 12.12 16.80
CA ALA A 237 -5.65 11.96 18.18
C ALA A 237 -5.32 13.19 19.08
N GLY A 238 -4.33 14.00 18.68
CA GLY A 238 -3.80 15.09 19.51
C GLY A 238 -3.10 14.56 20.77
N ARG A 239 -2.50 13.37 20.69
CA ARG A 239 -1.87 12.67 21.81
C ARG A 239 -0.52 12.05 21.38
N PRO A 240 0.44 11.87 22.30
CA PRO A 240 1.64 11.10 22.00
C PRO A 240 1.27 9.63 21.73
N VAL A 241 2.14 8.92 21.02
CA VAL A 241 2.02 7.46 20.88
C VAL A 241 1.95 6.81 22.27
N TYR A 242 1.09 5.81 22.43
CA TYR A 242 0.81 5.18 23.73
C TYR A 242 2.08 4.72 24.44
N SER A 243 2.95 3.99 23.75
CA SER A 243 4.22 3.53 24.29
C SER A 243 5.35 3.66 23.27
N TYR A 244 6.28 4.59 23.49
CA TYR A 244 7.45 4.74 22.64
C TYR A 244 8.41 3.53 22.77
N ARG A 245 8.49 2.91 23.95
CA ARG A 245 9.27 1.66 24.14
C ARG A 245 8.71 0.51 23.32
N LEU A 246 7.40 0.37 23.30
CA LEU A 246 6.73 -0.64 22.46
C LEU A 246 6.98 -0.38 20.97
N SER A 247 7.03 0.89 20.52
CA SER A 247 7.35 1.21 19.14
C SER A 247 8.78 0.81 18.74
N ILE A 248 9.74 0.88 19.66
CA ILE A 248 11.12 0.42 19.43
C ILE A 248 11.15 -1.10 19.28
N ILE A 249 10.49 -1.81 20.18
CA ILE A 249 10.40 -3.29 20.13
C ILE A 249 9.68 -3.73 18.86
N HIS A 250 8.56 -3.10 18.54
CA HIS A 250 7.80 -3.35 17.31
C HIS A 250 8.70 -3.19 16.08
N PHE A 251 9.43 -2.08 15.96
CA PHE A 251 10.29 -1.83 14.82
C PHE A 251 11.35 -2.93 14.65
N TRP A 252 12.19 -3.14 15.64
CA TRP A 252 13.32 -4.07 15.51
C TRP A 252 12.90 -5.51 15.34
N ALA A 253 11.88 -5.97 16.11
CA ALA A 253 11.38 -7.32 15.98
C ALA A 253 10.71 -7.55 14.62
N LEU A 254 9.90 -6.60 14.14
CA LEU A 254 9.23 -6.72 12.85
C LEU A 254 10.24 -6.80 11.69
N ILE A 255 11.18 -5.84 11.63
CA ILE A 255 12.16 -5.76 10.55
C ILE A 255 13.03 -7.02 10.51
N PHE A 256 13.49 -7.51 11.66
CA PHE A 256 14.29 -8.72 11.71
C PHE A 256 13.53 -9.97 11.28
N LEU A 257 12.29 -10.14 11.75
CA LEU A 257 11.52 -11.35 11.48
C LEU A 257 11.04 -11.44 10.03
N TYR A 258 10.66 -10.32 9.41
CA TYR A 258 10.13 -10.31 8.04
C TYR A 258 11.09 -10.90 7.01
N ILE A 259 12.39 -10.68 7.15
CA ILE A 259 13.39 -11.09 6.16
C ILE A 259 13.35 -12.61 5.89
N TRP A 260 12.91 -13.42 6.85
CA TRP A 260 13.01 -14.88 6.82
C TRP A 260 11.77 -15.61 6.32
N VAL A 261 10.64 -14.93 6.15
CA VAL A 261 9.34 -15.61 6.03
C VAL A 261 8.95 -16.03 4.61
N GLY A 262 9.61 -15.53 3.56
CA GLY A 262 9.23 -15.75 2.16
C GLY A 262 9.08 -17.22 1.74
N GLY A 263 9.85 -18.12 2.36
CA GLY A 263 9.81 -19.56 2.05
C GLY A 263 8.48 -20.23 2.37
N HIS A 264 7.59 -19.65 3.18
CA HIS A 264 6.27 -20.22 3.45
C HIS A 264 5.31 -20.19 2.23
N HIS A 265 5.60 -19.37 1.22
CA HIS A 265 4.87 -19.40 -0.05
C HIS A 265 5.22 -20.61 -0.92
N LEU A 266 6.27 -21.36 -0.57
CA LEU A 266 6.81 -22.47 -1.32
C LEU A 266 6.62 -23.81 -0.61
N HIS A 267 5.63 -23.94 0.28
CA HIS A 267 5.17 -25.24 0.75
C HIS A 267 4.74 -26.10 -0.45
N TRP A 268 4.96 -27.40 -0.36
CA TRP A 268 4.58 -28.38 -1.41
C TRP A 268 5.34 -28.22 -2.74
N THR A 269 6.53 -27.60 -2.69
CA THR A 269 7.45 -27.47 -3.84
C THR A 269 8.75 -28.24 -3.58
N ALA A 270 9.69 -28.16 -4.51
CA ALA A 270 11.03 -28.74 -4.37
C ALA A 270 11.95 -27.96 -3.42
N LEU A 271 11.46 -26.93 -2.71
CA LEU A 271 12.23 -26.23 -1.69
C LEU A 271 12.57 -27.19 -0.54
N PRO A 272 13.82 -27.19 -0.01
CA PRO A 272 14.17 -27.99 1.15
C PRO A 272 13.22 -27.71 2.34
N ASP A 273 12.74 -28.77 2.99
CA ASP A 273 11.69 -28.67 4.01
C ASP A 273 12.08 -27.76 5.20
N TRP A 274 13.37 -27.75 5.58
CA TRP A 274 13.83 -26.91 6.66
C TRP A 274 13.67 -25.41 6.38
N VAL A 275 13.78 -24.99 5.10
CA VAL A 275 13.58 -23.57 4.70
C VAL A 275 12.13 -23.17 4.86
N SER A 276 11.21 -24.01 4.39
CA SER A 276 9.77 -23.73 4.53
C SER A 276 9.30 -23.79 5.98
N THR A 277 9.85 -24.69 6.79
CA THR A 277 9.56 -24.81 8.21
C THR A 277 10.11 -23.62 8.99
N LEU A 278 11.34 -23.16 8.69
CA LEU A 278 11.91 -21.94 9.27
C LEU A 278 11.02 -20.73 8.95
N ALA A 279 10.63 -20.58 7.70
CA ALA A 279 9.77 -19.48 7.27
C ALA A 279 8.41 -19.47 7.97
N ALA A 280 7.77 -20.62 8.14
CA ALA A 280 6.52 -20.75 8.91
C ALA A 280 6.73 -20.36 10.39
N THR A 281 7.83 -20.79 11.01
CA THR A 281 8.16 -20.45 12.38
C THR A 281 8.31 -18.94 12.57
N PHE A 282 9.08 -18.28 11.69
CA PHE A 282 9.23 -16.83 11.73
C PHE A 282 7.92 -16.09 11.44
N SER A 283 7.05 -16.65 10.59
CA SER A 283 5.71 -16.10 10.34
C SER A 283 4.84 -16.08 11.60
N ILE A 284 4.89 -17.15 12.40
CA ILE A 284 4.18 -17.19 13.68
C ILE A 284 4.76 -16.18 14.67
N LEU A 285 6.09 -16.05 14.73
CA LEU A 285 6.76 -15.07 15.59
C LEU A 285 6.41 -13.63 15.24
N LEU A 286 6.05 -13.34 13.98
CA LEU A 286 5.60 -12.02 13.54
C LEU A 286 4.28 -11.56 14.21
N LEU A 287 3.48 -12.47 14.77
CA LEU A 287 2.29 -12.09 15.53
C LEU A 287 2.64 -11.12 16.67
N LEU A 288 3.74 -11.36 17.38
CA LEU A 288 4.12 -10.55 18.53
C LEU A 288 4.37 -9.08 18.18
N PRO A 289 5.30 -8.74 17.25
CA PRO A 289 5.51 -7.34 16.89
C PRO A 289 4.31 -6.73 16.17
N SER A 290 3.63 -7.45 15.28
CA SER A 290 2.49 -6.91 14.53
C SER A 290 1.34 -6.51 15.45
N TRP A 291 0.96 -7.38 16.36
CA TRP A 291 -0.08 -7.05 17.34
C TRP A 291 0.39 -6.04 18.38
N GLY A 292 1.67 -6.05 18.76
CA GLY A 292 2.26 -4.98 19.56
C GLY A 292 2.10 -3.62 18.90
N GLY A 293 2.33 -3.53 17.58
CA GLY A 293 2.11 -2.30 16.80
C GLY A 293 0.63 -1.90 16.71
N MET A 294 -0.26 -2.85 16.45
CA MET A 294 -1.70 -2.62 16.46
C MET A 294 -2.18 -2.08 17.81
N ILE A 295 -1.83 -2.74 18.89
CA ILE A 295 -2.21 -2.33 20.26
C ILE A 295 -1.65 -0.93 20.55
N ASN A 296 -0.41 -0.66 20.21
CA ASN A 296 0.21 0.64 20.43
C ASN A 296 -0.53 1.77 19.67
N GLY A 297 -0.92 1.52 18.42
CA GLY A 297 -1.69 2.46 17.63
C GLY A 297 -3.10 2.70 18.18
N VAL A 298 -3.84 1.64 18.49
CA VAL A 298 -5.21 1.73 19.03
C VAL A 298 -5.20 2.38 20.43
N MET A 299 -4.30 1.99 21.30
CA MET A 299 -4.19 2.53 22.66
C MET A 299 -3.71 4.00 22.69
N THR A 300 -3.21 4.52 21.57
CA THR A 300 -2.96 5.97 21.43
C THR A 300 -4.24 6.79 21.63
N LEU A 301 -5.44 6.19 21.46
CA LEU A 301 -6.72 6.79 21.82
C LEU A 301 -7.10 6.65 23.30
N SER A 302 -6.29 6.01 24.12
CA SER A 302 -6.62 5.86 25.56
C SER A 302 -6.88 7.23 26.19
N GLY A 303 -8.09 7.42 26.74
CA GLY A 303 -8.56 8.70 27.27
C GLY A 303 -9.06 9.70 26.22
N ALA A 304 -9.30 9.28 24.97
CA ALA A 304 -9.88 10.08 23.90
C ALA A 304 -10.77 9.26 22.94
N TRP A 305 -11.44 8.23 23.50
CA TRP A 305 -12.28 7.32 22.71
C TRP A 305 -13.50 8.00 22.08
N GLU A 306 -13.96 9.11 22.64
CA GLU A 306 -15.03 9.94 22.08
C GLU A 306 -14.73 10.45 20.67
N LYS A 307 -13.47 10.55 20.29
CA LYS A 307 -13.05 10.93 18.94
C LYS A 307 -13.51 9.95 17.87
N LEU A 308 -13.73 8.68 18.20
CA LEU A 308 -14.32 7.73 17.25
C LEU A 308 -15.76 8.09 16.85
N ARG A 309 -16.48 8.88 17.66
CA ARG A 309 -17.84 9.33 17.35
C ARG A 309 -17.86 10.69 16.68
N SER A 310 -16.87 11.54 16.92
CA SER A 310 -16.86 12.94 16.51
C SER A 310 -15.89 13.25 15.37
N ASP A 311 -14.96 12.35 15.04
CA ASP A 311 -13.91 12.56 14.04
C ASP A 311 -13.88 11.41 13.01
N PRO A 312 -14.44 11.62 11.80
CA PRO A 312 -14.48 10.57 10.79
C PRO A 312 -13.08 10.17 10.27
N VAL A 313 -12.08 11.05 10.36
CA VAL A 313 -10.69 10.71 9.99
C VAL A 313 -10.13 9.67 10.95
N MET A 314 -10.47 9.82 12.24
CA MET A 314 -10.05 8.84 13.25
C MET A 314 -10.70 7.48 13.05
N LEU A 315 -11.93 7.41 12.51
CA LEU A 315 -12.56 6.14 12.14
C LEU A 315 -11.71 5.38 11.10
N PHE A 316 -11.27 6.05 10.03
CA PHE A 316 -10.39 5.44 9.03
C PHE A 316 -9.11 4.90 9.66
N LEU A 317 -8.45 5.70 10.49
CA LEU A 317 -7.15 5.35 11.08
C LEU A 317 -7.25 4.17 12.07
N ILE A 318 -8.30 4.11 12.89
CA ILE A 318 -8.46 3.02 13.87
C ILE A 318 -9.01 1.75 13.22
N THR A 319 -9.95 1.88 12.28
CA THR A 319 -10.44 0.72 11.52
C THR A 319 -9.30 0.10 10.70
N SER A 320 -8.41 0.90 10.12
CA SER A 320 -7.24 0.37 9.43
C SER A 320 -6.34 -0.47 10.34
N LEU A 321 -6.15 -0.05 11.60
CA LEU A 321 -5.39 -0.82 12.60
C LEU A 321 -6.07 -2.13 12.97
N SER A 322 -7.40 -2.17 13.00
CA SER A 322 -8.15 -3.41 13.23
C SER A 322 -7.93 -4.40 12.08
N PHE A 323 -7.97 -3.93 10.83
CA PHE A 323 -7.64 -4.74 9.66
C PHE A 323 -6.16 -5.14 9.62
N TYR A 324 -5.25 -4.28 10.07
CA TYR A 324 -3.84 -4.64 10.23
C TYR A 324 -3.68 -5.82 11.20
N GLY A 325 -4.33 -5.78 12.35
CA GLY A 325 -4.30 -6.88 13.32
C GLY A 325 -4.92 -8.16 12.76
N MET A 326 -6.02 -8.06 12.02
CA MET A 326 -6.69 -9.20 11.40
C MET A 326 -5.82 -9.84 10.31
N SER A 327 -5.33 -9.05 9.36
CA SER A 327 -4.52 -9.59 8.26
C SER A 327 -3.18 -10.15 8.72
N THR A 328 -2.57 -9.55 9.75
CA THR A 328 -1.32 -10.07 10.35
C THR A 328 -1.54 -11.23 11.32
N PHE A 329 -2.77 -11.58 11.66
CA PHE A 329 -3.13 -12.88 12.24
C PHE A 329 -3.34 -13.94 11.15
N GLU A 330 -4.08 -13.60 10.11
CA GLU A 330 -4.42 -14.51 9.03
C GLU A 330 -3.18 -14.99 8.25
N GLY A 331 -2.20 -14.12 7.98
CA GLY A 331 -0.96 -14.47 7.30
C GLY A 331 -0.19 -15.61 8.00
N PRO A 332 0.18 -15.46 9.27
CA PRO A 332 0.76 -16.54 10.07
C PRO A 332 -0.10 -17.81 10.13
N LEU A 333 -1.41 -17.69 10.25
CA LEU A 333 -2.33 -18.84 10.21
C LEU A 333 -2.19 -19.60 8.89
N MET A 334 -2.19 -18.92 7.75
CA MET A 334 -2.04 -19.50 6.42
C MET A 334 -0.62 -20.03 6.16
N SER A 335 0.38 -19.62 6.94
CA SER A 335 1.76 -20.14 6.85
C SER A 335 1.92 -21.53 7.49
N LEU A 336 0.97 -21.96 8.33
CA LEU A 336 0.96 -23.32 8.86
C LEU A 336 0.70 -24.34 7.77
N LYS A 337 1.54 -25.38 7.65
CA LYS A 337 1.42 -26.36 6.55
C LYS A 337 0.01 -26.98 6.45
N SER A 338 -0.62 -27.28 7.59
CA SER A 338 -1.98 -27.83 7.62
C SER A 338 -3.04 -26.88 7.05
N VAL A 339 -2.96 -25.61 7.40
CA VAL A 339 -3.85 -24.57 6.88
C VAL A 339 -3.50 -24.21 5.44
N ASN A 340 -2.20 -24.11 5.13
CA ASN A 340 -1.70 -23.86 3.79
C ASN A 340 -2.16 -24.91 2.79
N ALA A 341 -2.21 -26.18 3.18
CA ALA A 341 -2.73 -27.26 2.35
C ALA A 341 -4.19 -27.04 1.91
N LEU A 342 -4.97 -26.25 2.67
CA LEU A 342 -6.34 -25.89 2.31
C LEU A 342 -6.39 -24.55 1.54
N SER A 343 -5.57 -23.58 1.93
CA SER A 343 -5.66 -22.20 1.43
C SER A 343 -4.81 -21.94 0.18
N HIS A 344 -3.75 -22.71 -0.06
CA HIS A 344 -2.81 -22.47 -1.14
C HIS A 344 -3.50 -22.65 -2.51
N TYR A 345 -3.26 -21.71 -3.43
CA TYR A 345 -3.88 -21.64 -4.75
C TYR A 345 -5.42 -21.47 -4.73
N THR A 346 -5.98 -20.96 -3.65
CA THR A 346 -7.42 -20.68 -3.55
C THR A 346 -7.70 -19.18 -3.40
N ASP A 347 -8.95 -18.79 -3.58
CA ASP A 347 -9.41 -17.41 -3.37
C ASP A 347 -9.34 -16.95 -1.90
N TRP A 348 -9.03 -17.82 -0.95
CA TRP A 348 -8.70 -17.41 0.41
C TRP A 348 -7.49 -16.47 0.43
N THR A 349 -6.47 -16.76 -0.38
CA THR A 349 -5.30 -15.88 -0.54
C THR A 349 -5.71 -14.51 -1.07
N ILE A 350 -6.69 -14.43 -1.97
CA ILE A 350 -7.23 -13.17 -2.48
C ILE A 350 -8.00 -12.42 -1.38
N GLY A 351 -8.77 -13.11 -0.55
CA GLY A 351 -9.41 -12.53 0.65
C GLY A 351 -8.39 -11.93 1.61
N HIS A 352 -7.35 -12.69 1.91
CA HIS A 352 -6.25 -12.26 2.79
C HIS A 352 -5.55 -11.00 2.26
N VAL A 353 -5.10 -11.00 1.01
CA VAL A 353 -4.38 -9.85 0.45
C VAL A 353 -5.25 -8.59 0.37
N HIS A 354 -6.56 -8.73 0.13
CA HIS A 354 -7.47 -7.59 0.10
C HIS A 354 -7.87 -7.11 1.49
N SER A 355 -7.91 -7.97 2.51
CA SER A 355 -8.05 -7.53 3.91
C SER A 355 -6.88 -6.62 4.32
N GLY A 356 -5.67 -6.94 3.89
CA GLY A 356 -4.48 -6.10 4.06
C GLY A 356 -4.48 -4.87 3.16
N ALA A 357 -4.69 -5.04 1.84
CA ALA A 357 -4.56 -3.95 0.88
C ALA A 357 -5.69 -2.92 0.99
N LEU A 358 -6.95 -3.33 1.12
CA LEU A 358 -8.07 -2.42 1.26
C LEU A 358 -8.31 -2.03 2.73
N GLY A 359 -8.28 -3.01 3.64
CA GLY A 359 -8.56 -2.79 5.05
C GLY A 359 -7.44 -2.05 5.78
N TRP A 360 -6.19 -2.45 5.61
CA TRP A 360 -5.05 -1.77 6.23
C TRP A 360 -4.52 -0.62 5.38
N VAL A 361 -3.96 -0.93 4.21
CA VAL A 361 -3.20 0.03 3.39
C VAL A 361 -4.08 1.16 2.87
N ALA A 362 -5.23 0.86 2.28
CA ALA A 362 -6.06 1.91 1.70
C ALA A 362 -6.74 2.75 2.80
N LEU A 363 -7.28 2.16 3.87
CA LEU A 363 -7.92 2.96 4.93
C LEU A 363 -6.94 3.86 5.68
N VAL A 364 -5.70 3.40 6.00
CA VAL A 364 -4.71 4.28 6.62
C VAL A 364 -4.28 5.40 5.66
N SER A 365 -4.22 5.11 4.36
CA SER A 365 -3.94 6.11 3.32
C SER A 365 -5.05 7.17 3.25
N PHE A 366 -6.30 6.76 3.22
CA PHE A 366 -7.45 7.66 3.18
C PHE A 366 -7.53 8.55 4.42
N GLY A 367 -7.39 7.96 5.62
CA GLY A 367 -7.34 8.72 6.87
C GLY A 367 -6.19 9.73 6.88
N SER A 368 -5.00 9.30 6.45
CA SER A 368 -3.84 10.17 6.34
C SER A 368 -4.05 11.31 5.33
N PHE A 369 -4.69 11.05 4.20
CA PHE A 369 -4.99 12.05 3.18
C PHE A 369 -6.08 13.03 3.62
N TYR A 370 -7.10 12.59 4.34
CA TYR A 370 -8.06 13.50 4.97
C TYR A 370 -7.40 14.43 6.01
N HIS A 371 -6.36 13.94 6.69
CA HIS A 371 -5.54 14.79 7.55
C HIS A 371 -4.63 15.75 6.75
N LEU A 372 -4.04 15.27 5.66
CA LEU A 372 -2.97 15.93 4.91
C LEU A 372 -3.50 16.98 3.92
N VAL A 373 -4.48 16.62 3.08
CA VAL A 373 -4.94 17.44 1.94
C VAL A 373 -5.38 18.84 2.37
N PRO A 374 -6.20 19.03 3.42
CA PRO A 374 -6.58 20.37 3.90
C PRO A 374 -5.38 21.23 4.27
N ARG A 375 -4.35 20.62 4.85
CA ARG A 375 -3.10 21.30 5.24
C ARG A 375 -2.21 21.68 4.06
N LEU A 376 -2.27 20.88 2.98
CA LEU A 376 -1.52 21.19 1.76
C LEU A 376 -2.10 22.38 0.98
N VAL A 377 -3.41 22.60 1.09
CA VAL A 377 -4.13 23.65 0.36
C VAL A 377 -4.55 24.82 1.27
N ASP A 378 -4.18 24.75 2.56
CA ASP A 378 -4.53 25.73 3.59
C ASP A 378 -6.04 26.06 3.62
N ALA A 379 -6.87 25.02 3.63
CA ALA A 379 -8.32 25.13 3.62
C ALA A 379 -8.98 24.06 4.47
N LYS A 380 -10.25 24.29 4.84
CA LYS A 380 -11.08 23.25 5.46
C LYS A 380 -11.59 22.26 4.40
N LEU A 381 -11.84 21.02 4.80
CA LEU A 381 -12.52 20.05 3.96
C LEU A 381 -13.87 20.59 3.49
N TYR A 382 -14.20 20.36 2.23
CA TYR A 382 -15.49 20.76 1.65
C TYR A 382 -16.67 20.18 2.43
N SER A 383 -16.59 18.89 2.81
CA SER A 383 -17.67 18.24 3.55
C SER A 383 -17.19 17.11 4.45
N GLU A 384 -17.41 17.23 5.75
CA GLU A 384 -17.18 16.14 6.71
C GLU A 384 -18.19 15.00 6.54
N ARG A 385 -19.42 15.29 6.10
CA ARG A 385 -20.44 14.26 5.82
C ARG A 385 -19.96 13.30 4.74
N LEU A 386 -19.29 13.78 3.70
CA LEU A 386 -18.73 12.94 2.64
C LEU A 386 -17.60 12.05 3.16
N VAL A 387 -16.89 12.43 4.21
CA VAL A 387 -15.91 11.55 4.87
C VAL A 387 -16.58 10.36 5.52
N TYR A 388 -17.70 10.56 6.22
CA TYR A 388 -18.50 9.47 6.77
C TYR A 388 -19.08 8.56 5.67
N VAL A 389 -19.65 9.14 4.61
CA VAL A 389 -20.17 8.37 3.47
C VAL A 389 -19.09 7.49 2.86
N HIS A 390 -17.90 8.06 2.61
CA HIS A 390 -16.75 7.28 2.13
C HIS A 390 -16.36 6.17 3.11
N PHE A 391 -16.29 6.46 4.40
CA PHE A 391 -15.92 5.48 5.42
C PHE A 391 -16.85 4.26 5.41
N PHE A 392 -18.16 4.49 5.40
CA PHE A 392 -19.13 3.39 5.40
C PHE A 392 -19.13 2.61 4.09
N LEU A 393 -19.06 3.29 2.93
CA LEU A 393 -18.96 2.62 1.64
C LEU A 393 -17.68 1.76 1.56
N ALA A 394 -16.54 2.30 1.95
CA ALA A 394 -15.28 1.56 1.96
C ALA A 394 -15.35 0.35 2.89
N THR A 395 -15.82 0.51 4.13
CA THR A 395 -15.86 -0.56 5.12
C THR A 395 -16.85 -1.67 4.71
N ILE A 396 -18.04 -1.31 4.23
CA ILE A 396 -19.03 -2.28 3.74
C ILE A 396 -18.48 -3.02 2.51
N GLY A 397 -17.88 -2.28 1.57
CA GLY A 397 -17.25 -2.87 0.38
C GLY A 397 -16.17 -3.88 0.72
N ILE A 398 -15.28 -3.56 1.66
CA ILE A 398 -14.22 -4.48 2.12
C ILE A 398 -14.85 -5.74 2.75
N VAL A 399 -15.77 -5.59 3.69
CA VAL A 399 -16.36 -6.73 4.41
C VAL A 399 -17.06 -7.68 3.44
N LEU A 400 -17.85 -7.15 2.50
CA LEU A 400 -18.49 -7.98 1.47
C LEU A 400 -17.46 -8.70 0.62
N TYR A 401 -16.43 -7.99 0.16
CA TYR A 401 -15.38 -8.54 -0.69
C TYR A 401 -14.63 -9.69 -0.02
N ILE A 402 -14.06 -9.44 1.17
CA ILE A 402 -13.23 -10.44 1.85
C ILE A 402 -14.04 -11.66 2.29
N THR A 403 -15.27 -11.45 2.76
CA THR A 403 -16.16 -12.55 3.14
C THR A 403 -16.47 -13.45 1.95
N ALA A 404 -16.77 -12.85 0.78
CA ALA A 404 -16.99 -13.62 -0.44
C ALA A 404 -15.77 -14.45 -0.84
N MET A 405 -14.56 -13.88 -0.70
CA MET A 405 -13.31 -14.57 -1.02
C MET A 405 -12.94 -15.66 0.00
N TRP A 406 -13.25 -15.47 1.27
CA TRP A 406 -13.07 -16.53 2.28
C TRP A 406 -14.01 -17.71 2.01
N VAL A 407 -15.28 -17.45 1.73
CA VAL A 407 -16.25 -18.50 1.37
C VAL A 407 -15.79 -19.23 0.10
N ALA A 408 -15.40 -18.48 -0.93
CA ALA A 408 -14.88 -19.05 -2.18
C ALA A 408 -13.64 -19.92 -1.91
N GLY A 409 -12.64 -19.38 -1.22
CA GLY A 409 -11.35 -20.03 -1.03
C GLY A 409 -11.42 -21.28 -0.13
N ILE A 410 -12.18 -21.21 0.96
CA ILE A 410 -12.38 -22.39 1.84
C ILE A 410 -13.14 -23.49 1.09
N GLY A 411 -14.25 -23.14 0.42
CA GLY A 411 -15.02 -24.11 -0.37
C GLY A 411 -14.19 -24.74 -1.49
N GLN A 412 -13.45 -23.91 -2.24
CA GLN A 412 -12.53 -24.36 -3.30
C GLN A 412 -11.45 -25.31 -2.76
N GLY A 413 -10.83 -24.97 -1.63
CA GLY A 413 -9.82 -25.83 -1.00
C GLY A 413 -10.38 -27.15 -0.52
N LEU A 414 -11.61 -27.18 0.00
CA LEU A 414 -12.29 -28.43 0.39
C LEU A 414 -12.61 -29.28 -0.84
N MET A 415 -13.09 -28.69 -1.94
CA MET A 415 -13.37 -29.41 -3.18
C MET A 415 -12.10 -30.02 -3.80
N LEU A 416 -10.98 -29.28 -3.79
CA LEU A 416 -9.69 -29.75 -4.31
C LEU A 416 -9.05 -30.86 -3.47
N ARG A 417 -9.53 -31.10 -2.27
CA ARG A 417 -9.08 -32.16 -1.35
C ARG A 417 -10.05 -33.30 -1.22
N GLY A 418 -11.19 -33.22 -1.87
CA GLY A 418 -12.15 -34.34 -1.94
C GLY A 418 -11.70 -35.38 -2.94
N PHE A 419 -11.55 -36.64 -2.49
CA PHE A 419 -11.23 -37.76 -3.34
C PHE A 419 -12.31 -38.84 -3.19
N ASP A 420 -12.59 -39.56 -4.29
CA ASP A 420 -13.43 -40.73 -4.30
C ASP A 420 -12.66 -41.97 -3.76
N GLU A 421 -13.32 -43.11 -3.69
CA GLU A 421 -12.73 -44.36 -3.22
C GLU A 421 -11.60 -44.90 -4.13
N TYR A 422 -11.48 -44.38 -5.36
CA TYR A 422 -10.45 -44.74 -6.32
C TYR A 422 -9.29 -43.75 -6.36
N GLY A 423 -9.34 -42.68 -5.54
CA GLY A 423 -8.32 -41.63 -5.47
C GLY A 423 -8.44 -40.57 -6.56
N ASN A 424 -9.56 -40.52 -7.30
CA ASN A 424 -9.84 -39.42 -8.23
C ASN A 424 -10.43 -38.23 -7.48
N LEU A 425 -10.32 -37.02 -8.04
CA LEU A 425 -11.00 -35.84 -7.47
C LEU A 425 -12.52 -36.08 -7.46
N ALA A 426 -13.14 -35.86 -6.29
CA ALA A 426 -14.59 -36.02 -6.12
C ALA A 426 -15.39 -34.95 -6.88
N TYR A 427 -14.76 -33.82 -7.18
CA TYR A 427 -15.36 -32.69 -7.91
C TYR A 427 -14.60 -32.41 -9.20
N THR A 428 -15.32 -32.20 -10.28
CA THR A 428 -14.75 -31.78 -11.57
C THR A 428 -14.34 -30.30 -11.52
N PHE A 429 -13.50 -29.87 -12.44
CA PHE A 429 -13.14 -28.46 -12.61
C PHE A 429 -14.37 -27.56 -12.84
N ILE A 430 -15.34 -28.03 -13.65
CA ILE A 430 -16.58 -27.31 -13.96
C ILE A 430 -17.43 -27.10 -12.71
N GLU A 431 -17.55 -28.09 -11.84
CA GLU A 431 -18.27 -27.99 -10.57
C GLU A 431 -17.60 -26.95 -9.65
N SER A 432 -16.28 -26.95 -9.56
CA SER A 432 -15.52 -25.97 -8.80
C SER A 432 -15.73 -24.55 -9.33
N VAL A 433 -15.67 -24.34 -10.65
CA VAL A 433 -15.93 -23.03 -11.27
C VAL A 433 -17.37 -22.57 -11.06
N SER A 434 -18.35 -23.51 -11.19
CA SER A 434 -19.76 -23.21 -10.96
C SER A 434 -20.04 -22.77 -9.51
N PHE A 435 -19.37 -23.41 -8.53
CA PHE A 435 -19.43 -23.02 -7.13
C PHE A 435 -18.94 -21.59 -6.92
N LEU A 436 -17.88 -21.17 -7.62
CA LEU A 436 -17.27 -19.84 -7.45
C LEU A 436 -18.10 -18.69 -8.03
N HIS A 437 -19.08 -18.96 -8.90
CA HIS A 437 -19.84 -17.88 -9.56
C HIS A 437 -20.51 -16.94 -8.56
N THR A 438 -21.25 -17.46 -7.59
CA THR A 438 -21.91 -16.61 -6.57
C THR A 438 -20.95 -15.77 -5.74
N PRO A 439 -19.86 -16.32 -5.17
CA PRO A 439 -18.81 -15.53 -4.54
C PRO A 439 -18.22 -14.44 -5.44
N TYR A 440 -18.00 -14.70 -6.73
CA TYR A 440 -17.45 -13.74 -7.67
C TYR A 440 -18.40 -12.57 -7.95
N VAL A 441 -19.72 -12.81 -7.97
CA VAL A 441 -20.70 -11.72 -8.03
C VAL A 441 -20.58 -10.82 -6.80
N TRP A 442 -20.52 -11.39 -5.60
CA TRP A 442 -20.35 -10.60 -4.37
C TRP A 442 -19.00 -9.89 -4.29
N ARG A 443 -17.93 -10.50 -4.81
CA ARG A 443 -16.63 -9.85 -4.99
C ARG A 443 -16.73 -8.60 -5.86
N ALA A 444 -17.38 -8.69 -7.00
CA ALA A 444 -17.57 -7.56 -7.92
C ALA A 444 -18.41 -6.44 -7.26
N ILE A 445 -19.50 -6.79 -6.58
CA ILE A 445 -20.36 -5.83 -5.86
C ILE A 445 -19.56 -5.13 -4.74
N GLY A 446 -18.87 -5.89 -3.89
CA GLY A 446 -18.05 -5.33 -2.80
C GLY A 446 -16.97 -4.38 -3.33
N GLY A 447 -16.29 -4.76 -4.41
CA GLY A 447 -15.30 -3.92 -5.09
C GLY A 447 -15.90 -2.63 -5.66
N ALA A 448 -17.08 -2.71 -6.28
CA ALA A 448 -17.80 -1.55 -6.83
C ALA A 448 -18.23 -0.57 -5.72
N ILE A 449 -18.73 -1.07 -4.60
CA ILE A 449 -19.08 -0.24 -3.43
C ILE A 449 -17.85 0.47 -2.88
N PHE A 450 -16.73 -0.24 -2.77
CA PHE A 450 -15.46 0.35 -2.34
C PHE A 450 -14.98 1.46 -3.28
N LEU A 451 -15.00 1.20 -4.59
CA LEU A 451 -14.65 2.19 -5.62
C LEU A 451 -15.55 3.43 -5.56
N LEU A 452 -16.85 3.24 -5.33
CA LEU A 452 -17.78 4.37 -5.15
C LEU A 452 -17.37 5.25 -3.97
N GLY A 453 -16.93 4.64 -2.86
CA GLY A 453 -16.36 5.37 -1.72
C GLY A 453 -15.13 6.20 -2.12
N VAL A 454 -14.22 5.62 -2.90
CA VAL A 454 -13.03 6.34 -3.42
C VAL A 454 -13.44 7.53 -4.30
N LEU A 455 -14.43 7.38 -5.16
CA LEU A 455 -14.95 8.48 -5.99
C LEU A 455 -15.55 9.60 -5.13
N VAL A 456 -16.24 9.28 -4.04
CA VAL A 456 -16.72 10.27 -3.05
C VAL A 456 -15.56 11.03 -2.42
N MET A 457 -14.46 10.35 -2.07
CA MET A 457 -13.25 11.01 -1.54
C MET A 457 -12.64 11.95 -2.57
N VAL A 458 -12.46 11.49 -3.81
CA VAL A 458 -11.90 12.30 -4.90
C VAL A 458 -12.75 13.55 -5.14
N TYR A 459 -14.07 13.42 -5.16
CA TYR A 459 -14.98 14.55 -5.26
C TYR A 459 -14.79 15.53 -4.10
N ASN A 460 -14.75 15.03 -2.86
CA ASN A 460 -14.56 15.88 -1.68
C ASN A 460 -13.23 16.66 -1.74
N PHE A 461 -12.14 16.04 -2.16
CA PHE A 461 -10.85 16.71 -2.31
C PHE A 461 -10.81 17.70 -3.48
N ALA A 462 -11.42 17.36 -4.62
CA ALA A 462 -11.54 18.28 -5.74
C ALA A 462 -12.30 19.55 -5.35
N MET A 463 -13.42 19.40 -4.64
CA MET A 463 -14.22 20.52 -4.14
C MET A 463 -13.48 21.34 -3.08
N THR A 464 -12.72 20.68 -2.19
CA THR A 464 -11.84 21.35 -1.22
C THR A 464 -10.82 22.24 -1.93
N TRP A 465 -10.17 21.73 -2.96
CA TRP A 465 -9.18 22.50 -3.75
C TRP A 465 -9.80 23.66 -4.52
N LEU A 466 -10.94 23.41 -5.18
CA LEU A 466 -11.64 24.44 -5.93
C LEU A 466 -12.13 25.60 -5.02
N THR A 467 -12.63 25.28 -3.84
CA THR A 467 -13.05 26.27 -2.84
C THR A 467 -11.87 27.09 -2.34
N ALA A 468 -10.77 26.44 -1.98
CA ALA A 468 -9.54 27.12 -1.56
C ALA A 468 -9.03 28.10 -2.61
N ARG A 469 -9.03 27.72 -3.89
CA ARG A 469 -8.61 28.61 -4.98
C ARG A 469 -9.53 29.83 -5.14
N ARG A 470 -10.84 29.63 -5.01
CA ARG A 470 -11.82 30.73 -5.11
C ARG A 470 -11.65 31.72 -3.96
N GLU A 471 -11.49 31.25 -2.72
CA GLU A 471 -11.29 32.07 -1.55
C GLU A 471 -9.99 32.90 -1.66
N SER A 472 -8.90 32.27 -2.11
CA SER A 472 -7.61 32.94 -2.36
C SER A 472 -7.74 34.03 -3.44
N ALA A 473 -8.42 33.77 -4.54
CA ALA A 473 -8.63 34.74 -5.62
C ALA A 473 -9.48 35.95 -5.14
N VAL A 474 -10.52 35.67 -4.37
CA VAL A 474 -11.37 36.76 -3.78
C VAL A 474 -10.58 37.62 -2.79
N LEU A 475 -9.73 36.98 -1.97
CA LEU A 475 -8.87 37.70 -1.02
C LEU A 475 -7.86 38.59 -1.74
N GLN A 476 -7.19 38.07 -2.78
CA GLN A 476 -6.25 38.84 -3.59
C GLN A 476 -6.92 40.02 -4.30
N ALA A 477 -8.14 39.82 -4.86
CA ALA A 477 -8.90 40.92 -5.48
C ALA A 477 -9.29 42.02 -4.45
N LYS A 478 -9.68 41.63 -3.23
CA LYS A 478 -9.96 42.58 -2.15
C LYS A 478 -8.73 43.38 -1.71
N LEU A 479 -7.57 42.73 -1.61
CA LEU A 479 -6.30 43.36 -1.28
C LEU A 479 -5.87 44.35 -2.37
N ALA A 480 -5.95 43.96 -3.64
CA ALA A 480 -5.65 44.82 -4.78
C ALA A 480 -6.56 46.06 -4.82
N ALA A 481 -7.88 45.86 -4.61
CA ALA A 481 -8.84 46.96 -4.53
C ALA A 481 -8.59 47.93 -3.36
N LYS A 482 -8.10 47.40 -2.22
CA LYS A 482 -7.70 48.25 -1.07
C LYS A 482 -6.44 49.04 -1.37
N MET A 483 -5.42 48.44 -1.98
CA MET A 483 -4.18 49.11 -2.39
C MET A 483 -4.40 50.19 -3.47
N ALA A 484 -5.38 50.01 -4.36
CA ALA A 484 -5.72 51.02 -5.37
C ALA A 484 -6.49 52.21 -4.82
N ARG A 485 -6.95 52.16 -3.55
CA ARG A 485 -7.66 53.25 -2.84
C ARG A 485 -6.81 54.02 -1.87
N THR A 486 -5.61 53.51 -1.60
CA THR A 486 -4.53 54.19 -0.85
C THR A 486 -3.51 54.81 -1.79
#